data_5dbd0f821affe307e405d89bb202de46
#
_entry.id   5dbd0f821affe307e405d89bb202de46
#
_cell.length_a   1.000
_cell.length_b   1.000
_cell.length_c   1.000
_cell.angle_alpha   90.00
_cell.angle_beta   90.00
_cell.angle_gamma   90.00
#
_symmetry.space_group_name_H-M   'P 1'
#
loop_
_entity.id
_entity.type
_entity.pdbx_description
1 polymer ?
#
loop_
_entity_poly.entity_id
_entity_poly.type
_entity_poly.pdbx_seq_one_letter_code
_entity_poly.pdbx_strand_id
1 'polypeptide(L)'
;MIDPWFAILLVLGLLSISMALLSAATRKHGMAPEMVRKLLHVEMALVTLSFPWVFTSAWPVIVLACGAVLWFRLLRTSEWLEKRFGYALRAGGRDSKGEVWFACGVCLAYLWSAAEPLAYSIAILVLAFADTAAALVGQRFGQARQLPGGARKSAIGSLAFFVTALLVAAAALLIGAGLRPGESLASAALLAAITTGVEASLGDGLDNLFVPIAALVALEFAAL
;
A
#
# COMPACT_ATOMS: atom_id res chain seq x y z
N MET A 1 -13.59 -16.79 17.79
CA MET A 1 -12.76 -16.62 16.57
C MET A 1 -13.68 -16.69 15.38
N ILE A 2 -13.51 -15.78 14.43
CA ILE A 2 -14.29 -15.78 13.18
C ILE A 2 -13.79 -16.94 12.32
N ASP A 3 -14.71 -17.64 11.66
CA ASP A 3 -14.33 -18.70 10.70
C ASP A 3 -13.48 -18.09 9.57
N PRO A 4 -12.31 -18.67 9.23
CA PRO A 4 -11.39 -18.08 8.25
C PRO A 4 -12.01 -17.93 6.84
N TRP A 5 -12.89 -18.84 6.41
CA TRP A 5 -13.56 -18.74 5.12
C TRP A 5 -14.58 -17.61 5.11
N PHE A 6 -15.30 -17.43 6.21
CA PHE A 6 -16.19 -16.28 6.38
C PHE A 6 -15.42 -14.97 6.37
N ALA A 7 -14.26 -14.91 7.06
CA ALA A 7 -13.41 -13.74 7.06
C ALA A 7 -12.86 -13.42 5.66
N ILE A 8 -12.44 -14.43 4.87
CA ILE A 8 -12.03 -14.27 3.47
C ILE A 8 -13.18 -13.65 2.65
N LEU A 9 -14.39 -14.21 2.76
CA LEU A 9 -15.56 -13.70 2.03
C LEU A 9 -15.90 -12.25 2.44
N LEU A 10 -15.78 -11.93 3.72
CA LEU A 10 -16.00 -10.59 4.24
C LEU A 10 -15.00 -9.60 3.64
N VAL A 11 -13.70 -9.92 3.64
CA VAL A 11 -12.65 -9.08 3.04
C VAL A 11 -12.89 -8.88 1.55
N LEU A 12 -13.17 -9.95 0.81
CA LEU A 12 -13.48 -9.85 -0.62
C LEU A 12 -14.74 -9.04 -0.89
N GLY A 13 -15.76 -9.17 -0.05
CA GLY A 13 -16.99 -8.37 -0.12
C GLY A 13 -16.71 -6.89 0.12
N LEU A 14 -15.96 -6.56 1.16
CA LEU A 14 -15.56 -5.18 1.47
C LEU A 14 -14.76 -4.56 0.30
N LEU A 15 -13.73 -5.25 -0.19
CA LEU A 15 -12.93 -4.78 -1.33
C LEU A 15 -13.78 -4.60 -2.60
N SER A 16 -14.73 -5.49 -2.85
CA SER A 16 -15.60 -5.40 -4.03
C SER A 16 -16.58 -4.23 -3.94
N ILE A 17 -17.21 -4.05 -2.76
CA ILE A 17 -18.14 -2.95 -2.51
C ILE A 17 -17.41 -1.61 -2.60
N SER A 18 -16.27 -1.49 -1.97
CA SER A 18 -15.49 -0.29 -1.93
C SER A 18 -14.99 0.10 -3.32
N MET A 19 -14.48 -0.85 -4.10
CA MET A 19 -14.09 -0.62 -5.49
C MET A 19 -15.29 -0.18 -6.37
N ALA A 20 -16.48 -0.75 -6.14
CA ALA A 20 -17.69 -0.36 -6.85
C ALA A 20 -18.12 1.08 -6.49
N LEU A 21 -18.09 1.44 -5.21
CA LEU A 21 -18.41 2.78 -4.73
C LEU A 21 -17.43 3.82 -5.28
N LEU A 22 -16.14 3.54 -5.24
CA LEU A 22 -15.12 4.44 -5.77
C LEU A 22 -15.26 4.59 -7.29
N SER A 23 -15.52 3.51 -8.02
CA SER A 23 -15.78 3.56 -9.46
C SER A 23 -17.01 4.40 -9.81
N ALA A 24 -18.06 4.34 -8.99
CA ALA A 24 -19.26 5.17 -9.15
C ALA A 24 -18.96 6.65 -8.85
N ALA A 25 -18.25 6.94 -7.76
CA ALA A 25 -17.84 8.29 -7.38
C ALA A 25 -16.95 8.93 -8.44
N THR A 26 -16.00 8.16 -8.98
CA THR A 26 -15.09 8.61 -10.04
C THR A 26 -15.85 9.03 -11.30
N ARG A 27 -16.79 8.21 -11.73
CA ARG A 27 -17.64 8.51 -12.91
C ARG A 27 -18.48 9.77 -12.69
N LYS A 28 -19.00 9.95 -11.46
CA LYS A 28 -19.86 11.10 -11.12
C LYS A 28 -19.06 12.40 -11.05
N HIS A 29 -17.84 12.38 -10.54
CA HIS A 29 -17.06 13.58 -10.25
C HIS A 29 -15.93 13.87 -11.25
N GLY A 30 -15.72 13.04 -12.26
CA GLY A 30 -14.67 13.23 -13.25
C GLY A 30 -13.26 13.29 -12.66
N MET A 31 -12.97 12.46 -11.66
CA MET A 31 -11.69 12.48 -10.95
C MET A 31 -10.52 12.15 -11.88
N ALA A 32 -9.38 12.79 -11.62
CA ALA A 32 -8.14 12.49 -12.34
C ALA A 32 -7.75 11.01 -12.13
N PRO A 33 -7.30 10.31 -13.18
CA PRO A 33 -7.00 8.88 -13.15
C PRO A 33 -6.04 8.47 -12.02
N GLU A 34 -5.01 9.24 -11.78
CA GLU A 34 -4.04 8.97 -10.73
C GLU A 34 -4.64 9.10 -9.32
N MET A 35 -5.53 10.06 -9.12
CA MET A 35 -6.26 10.22 -7.86
C MET A 35 -7.09 8.96 -7.55
N VAL A 36 -7.78 8.44 -8.58
CA VAL A 36 -8.57 7.21 -8.44
C VAL A 36 -7.70 6.03 -8.04
N ARG A 37 -6.56 5.87 -8.73
CA ARG A 37 -5.60 4.80 -8.46
C ARG A 37 -5.08 4.88 -7.02
N LYS A 38 -4.77 6.09 -6.53
CA LYS A 38 -4.27 6.30 -5.17
C LYS A 38 -5.35 6.13 -4.11
N LEU A 39 -6.58 6.53 -4.38
CA LEU A 39 -7.70 6.25 -3.48
C LEU A 39 -7.97 4.76 -3.35
N LEU A 40 -7.94 4.00 -4.45
CA LEU A 40 -8.03 2.53 -4.42
C LEU A 40 -6.89 1.90 -3.60
N HIS A 41 -5.67 2.42 -3.76
CA HIS A 41 -4.51 1.94 -3.02
C HIS A 41 -4.67 2.14 -1.50
N VAL A 42 -5.07 3.33 -1.07
CA VAL A 42 -5.34 3.64 0.35
C VAL A 42 -6.49 2.77 0.88
N GLU A 43 -7.55 2.63 0.11
CA GLU A 43 -8.70 1.84 0.48
C GLU A 43 -8.37 0.35 0.69
N MET A 44 -7.65 -0.26 -0.27
CA MET A 44 -7.16 -1.64 -0.12
C MET A 44 -6.27 -1.78 1.11
N ALA A 45 -5.39 -0.81 1.36
CA ALA A 45 -4.51 -0.81 2.53
C ALA A 45 -5.31 -0.75 3.84
N LEU A 46 -6.33 0.10 3.92
CA LEU A 46 -7.19 0.20 5.12
C LEU A 46 -7.96 -1.10 5.40
N VAL A 47 -8.42 -1.80 4.37
CA VAL A 47 -9.05 -3.11 4.54
C VAL A 47 -8.03 -4.14 5.04
N THR A 48 -6.84 -4.20 4.40
CA THR A 48 -5.80 -5.16 4.79
C THR A 48 -5.19 -4.86 6.16
N LEU A 49 -5.29 -3.62 6.64
CA LEU A 49 -4.84 -3.24 7.97
C LEU A 49 -5.51 -4.08 9.08
N SER A 50 -6.73 -4.58 8.86
CA SER A 50 -7.44 -5.44 9.81
C SER A 50 -6.88 -6.86 9.96
N PHE A 51 -5.99 -7.30 9.07
CA PHE A 51 -5.56 -8.70 8.97
C PHE A 51 -5.00 -9.31 10.27
N PRO A 52 -4.14 -8.63 11.07
CA PRO A 52 -3.63 -9.21 12.30
C PRO A 52 -4.71 -9.49 13.37
N TRP A 53 -5.84 -8.80 13.31
CA TRP A 53 -6.97 -9.02 14.24
C TRP A 53 -8.02 -9.99 13.71
N VAL A 54 -8.06 -10.18 12.39
CA VAL A 54 -9.04 -11.06 11.72
C VAL A 54 -8.48 -12.46 11.53
N PHE A 55 -7.21 -12.57 11.16
CA PHE A 55 -6.57 -13.85 10.85
C PHE A 55 -5.56 -14.23 11.91
N THR A 56 -5.72 -15.44 12.47
CA THR A 56 -4.81 -16.04 13.45
C THR A 56 -3.77 -16.98 12.81
N SER A 57 -3.86 -17.19 11.50
CA SER A 57 -2.98 -18.07 10.74
C SER A 57 -2.66 -17.43 9.39
N ALA A 58 -1.55 -17.83 8.78
CA ALA A 58 -1.05 -17.24 7.55
C ALA A 58 -1.83 -17.65 6.29
N TRP A 59 -2.39 -18.87 6.26
CA TRP A 59 -2.98 -19.42 5.04
C TRP A 59 -4.13 -18.59 4.44
N PRO A 60 -5.03 -17.95 5.23
CA PRO A 60 -6.09 -17.13 4.63
C PRO A 60 -5.52 -15.91 3.90
N VAL A 61 -4.46 -15.28 4.45
CA VAL A 61 -3.80 -14.13 3.82
C VAL A 61 -3.11 -14.56 2.53
N ILE A 62 -2.47 -15.75 2.52
CA ILE A 62 -1.88 -16.32 1.30
C ILE A 62 -2.95 -16.59 0.24
N VAL A 63 -4.09 -17.16 0.63
CA VAL A 63 -5.22 -17.41 -0.28
C VAL A 63 -5.76 -16.10 -0.86
N LEU A 64 -5.93 -15.06 -0.03
CA LEU A 64 -6.35 -13.72 -0.48
C LEU A 64 -5.35 -13.11 -1.46
N ALA A 65 -4.05 -13.18 -1.17
CA ALA A 65 -3.02 -12.65 -2.05
C ALA A 65 -2.97 -13.39 -3.39
N CYS A 66 -3.00 -14.73 -3.38
CA CYS A 66 -3.05 -15.54 -4.61
C CYS A 66 -4.32 -15.23 -5.42
N GLY A 67 -5.46 -15.12 -4.75
CA GLY A 67 -6.74 -14.75 -5.36
C GLY A 67 -6.69 -13.35 -5.99
N ALA A 68 -6.10 -12.37 -5.31
CA ALA A 68 -5.91 -11.01 -5.84
C ALA A 68 -5.00 -11.01 -7.08
N VAL A 69 -3.86 -11.70 -7.03
CA VAL A 69 -2.94 -11.82 -8.17
C VAL A 69 -3.64 -12.46 -9.37
N LEU A 70 -4.39 -13.55 -9.15
CA LEU A 70 -5.16 -14.20 -10.21
C LEU A 70 -6.23 -13.27 -10.77
N TRP A 71 -6.98 -12.57 -9.91
CA TRP A 71 -8.02 -11.63 -10.30
C TRP A 71 -7.46 -10.50 -11.17
N PHE A 72 -6.37 -9.85 -10.73
CA PHE A 72 -5.74 -8.80 -11.52
C PHE A 72 -5.17 -9.30 -12.85
N ARG A 73 -4.67 -10.53 -12.92
CA ARG A 73 -4.30 -11.16 -14.19
C ARG A 73 -5.49 -11.37 -15.10
N LEU A 74 -6.58 -11.93 -14.58
CA LEU A 74 -7.82 -12.17 -15.36
C LEU A 74 -8.42 -10.85 -15.86
N LEU A 75 -8.44 -9.81 -15.04
CA LEU A 75 -8.87 -8.46 -15.44
C LEU A 75 -8.08 -7.91 -16.64
N ARG A 76 -6.81 -8.26 -16.75
CA ARG A 76 -5.93 -7.78 -17.84
C ARG A 76 -6.03 -8.63 -19.10
N THR A 77 -6.40 -9.90 -18.99
CA THR A 77 -6.45 -10.84 -20.11
C THR A 77 -7.84 -11.01 -20.72
N SER A 78 -8.89 -10.66 -19.98
CA SER A 78 -10.28 -10.81 -20.40
C SER A 78 -10.89 -9.45 -20.77
N GLU A 79 -11.15 -9.21 -22.05
CA GLU A 79 -11.80 -7.99 -22.53
C GLU A 79 -13.18 -7.72 -21.88
N TRP A 80 -13.92 -8.79 -21.55
CA TRP A 80 -15.21 -8.66 -20.90
C TRP A 80 -15.11 -8.16 -19.47
N LEU A 81 -14.21 -8.74 -18.68
CA LEU A 81 -13.95 -8.30 -17.30
C LEU A 81 -13.40 -6.89 -17.27
N GLU A 82 -12.52 -6.59 -18.20
CA GLU A 82 -11.92 -5.29 -18.33
C GLU A 82 -12.95 -4.19 -18.63
N LYS A 83 -13.85 -4.39 -19.57
CA LYS A 83 -14.93 -3.44 -19.89
C LYS A 83 -15.85 -3.18 -18.70
N ARG A 84 -16.04 -4.18 -17.84
CA ARG A 84 -16.98 -4.09 -16.70
C ARG A 84 -16.35 -3.56 -15.44
N PHE A 85 -15.11 -3.94 -15.13
CA PHE A 85 -14.43 -3.67 -13.87
C PHE A 85 -13.09 -2.93 -14.02
N GLY A 86 -12.50 -2.91 -15.21
CA GLY A 86 -11.17 -2.36 -15.46
C GLY A 86 -11.08 -0.83 -15.48
N TYR A 87 -12.21 -0.11 -15.39
CA TYR A 87 -12.21 1.35 -15.49
C TYR A 87 -11.29 2.03 -14.46
N ALA A 88 -11.37 1.60 -13.22
CA ALA A 88 -10.55 2.18 -12.15
C ALA A 88 -9.05 1.82 -12.28
N LEU A 89 -8.74 0.63 -12.81
CA LEU A 89 -7.37 0.18 -13.04
C LEU A 89 -6.72 0.85 -14.26
N ARG A 90 -7.50 1.12 -15.31
CA ARG A 90 -7.02 1.82 -16.53
C ARG A 90 -6.98 3.32 -16.41
N ALA A 91 -7.64 3.88 -15.41
CA ALA A 91 -7.68 5.32 -15.23
C ALA A 91 -6.27 5.95 -15.19
N GLY A 92 -5.22 5.19 -14.87
CA GLY A 92 -3.83 5.65 -14.83
C GLY A 92 -3.03 5.58 -16.16
N GLY A 93 -3.59 5.04 -17.24
CA GLY A 93 -2.92 4.98 -18.55
C GLY A 93 -1.58 4.23 -18.58
N ARG A 94 -1.27 3.43 -17.56
CA ARG A 94 -0.05 2.63 -17.43
C ARG A 94 -0.36 1.16 -17.23
N ASP A 95 0.41 0.31 -17.88
CA ASP A 95 0.48 -1.14 -17.61
C ASP A 95 1.21 -1.44 -16.29
N SER A 96 0.88 -0.70 -15.22
CA SER A 96 1.50 -0.86 -13.93
C SER A 96 1.03 -2.17 -13.28
N LYS A 97 1.97 -2.96 -12.79
CA LYS A 97 1.70 -4.18 -12.00
C LYS A 97 1.55 -3.87 -10.50
N GLY A 98 1.30 -2.61 -10.16
CA GLY A 98 1.29 -2.12 -8.77
C GLY A 98 0.32 -2.86 -7.87
N GLU A 99 -0.87 -3.24 -8.38
CA GLU A 99 -1.87 -3.96 -7.59
C GLU A 99 -1.42 -5.38 -7.25
N VAL A 100 -0.72 -6.04 -8.18
CA VAL A 100 -0.14 -7.38 -7.97
C VAL A 100 0.97 -7.30 -6.92
N TRP A 101 1.86 -6.32 -7.05
CA TRP A 101 2.94 -6.11 -6.09
C TRP A 101 2.42 -5.68 -4.72
N PHE A 102 1.32 -4.92 -4.67
CA PHE A 102 0.64 -4.59 -3.43
C PHE A 102 0.14 -5.86 -2.70
N ALA A 103 -0.57 -6.74 -3.40
CA ALA A 103 -1.06 -7.99 -2.79
C ALA A 103 0.09 -8.87 -2.26
N CYS A 104 1.20 -8.95 -3.01
CA CYS A 104 2.41 -9.65 -2.57
C CYS A 104 3.05 -8.96 -1.37
N GLY A 105 3.16 -7.63 -1.39
CA GLY A 105 3.75 -6.83 -0.30
C GLY A 105 2.98 -6.97 1.01
N VAL A 106 1.65 -6.88 0.95
CA VAL A 106 0.77 -7.10 2.12
C VAL A 106 0.95 -8.52 2.69
N CYS A 107 0.95 -9.53 1.81
CA CYS A 107 1.13 -10.92 2.24
C CYS A 107 2.50 -11.13 2.90
N LEU A 108 3.58 -10.65 2.30
CA LEU A 108 4.93 -10.78 2.84
C LEU A 108 5.08 -9.98 4.15
N ALA A 109 4.50 -8.78 4.23
CA ALA A 109 4.51 -7.98 5.46
C ALA A 109 3.79 -8.71 6.60
N TYR A 110 2.63 -9.33 6.32
CA TYR A 110 1.91 -10.12 7.30
C TYR A 110 2.72 -11.34 7.78
N LEU A 111 3.36 -12.05 6.85
CA LEU A 111 4.20 -13.21 7.18
C LEU A 111 5.45 -12.82 7.97
N TRP A 112 6.11 -11.72 7.58
CA TRP A 112 7.34 -11.25 8.23
C TRP A 112 7.06 -10.74 9.65
N SER A 113 6.02 -9.95 9.83
CA SER A 113 5.64 -9.43 11.14
C SER A 113 5.13 -10.51 12.11
N ALA A 114 5.03 -11.78 11.66
CA ALA A 114 4.42 -12.87 12.43
C ALA A 114 3.04 -12.50 12.99
N ALA A 115 2.30 -11.68 12.24
CA ALA A 115 1.02 -11.07 12.60
C ALA A 115 1.09 -10.15 13.83
N GLU A 116 2.28 -9.62 14.18
CA GLU A 116 2.42 -8.58 15.20
C GLU A 116 1.71 -7.31 14.73
N PRO A 117 0.64 -6.86 15.42
CA PRO A 117 -0.26 -5.84 14.87
C PRO A 117 0.40 -4.48 14.65
N LEU A 118 1.29 -4.06 15.54
CA LEU A 118 1.89 -2.72 15.46
C LEU A 118 2.87 -2.61 14.29
N ALA A 119 3.81 -3.55 14.19
CA ALA A 119 4.81 -3.57 13.12
C ALA A 119 4.15 -3.68 11.75
N TYR A 120 3.20 -4.61 11.61
CA TYR A 120 2.38 -4.74 10.39
C TYR A 120 1.66 -3.43 10.04
N SER A 121 0.97 -2.83 11.04
CA SER A 121 0.21 -1.61 10.82
C SER A 121 1.07 -0.45 10.37
N ILE A 122 2.24 -0.27 10.97
CA ILE A 122 3.19 0.76 10.55
C ILE A 122 3.61 0.57 9.10
N ALA A 123 3.98 -0.66 8.71
CA ALA A 123 4.39 -0.98 7.35
C ALA A 123 3.30 -0.67 6.32
N ILE A 124 2.05 -1.07 6.59
CA ILE A 124 0.91 -0.85 5.70
C ILE A 124 0.47 0.62 5.66
N LEU A 125 0.46 1.32 6.79
CA LEU A 125 0.11 2.74 6.85
C LEU A 125 1.14 3.61 6.13
N VAL A 126 2.43 3.31 6.29
CA VAL A 126 3.50 4.01 5.56
C VAL A 126 3.33 3.79 4.06
N LEU A 127 3.14 2.54 3.62
CA LEU A 127 2.87 2.25 2.21
C LEU A 127 1.65 3.03 1.70
N ALA A 128 0.54 3.01 2.43
CA ALA A 128 -0.71 3.63 2.00
C ALA A 128 -0.60 5.15 1.85
N PHE A 129 -0.13 5.81 2.89
CA PHE A 129 -0.17 7.27 2.96
C PHE A 129 1.06 7.94 2.36
N ALA A 130 2.26 7.41 2.60
CA ALA A 130 3.47 8.02 2.10
C ALA A 130 3.61 7.88 0.58
N ASP A 131 3.30 6.71 0.00
CA ASP A 131 3.28 6.51 -1.45
C ASP A 131 2.19 7.35 -2.14
N THR A 132 1.04 7.51 -1.49
CA THR A 132 -0.02 8.39 -2.00
C THR A 132 0.42 9.85 -1.99
N ALA A 133 1.00 10.32 -0.89
CA ALA A 133 1.51 11.70 -0.79
C ALA A 133 2.62 11.96 -1.82
N ALA A 134 3.58 11.03 -1.97
CA ALA A 134 4.64 11.12 -2.95
C ALA A 134 4.11 11.29 -4.38
N ALA A 135 3.12 10.48 -4.76
CA ALA A 135 2.54 10.53 -6.09
C ALA A 135 1.78 11.84 -6.34
N LEU A 136 0.91 12.26 -5.42
CA LEU A 136 0.09 13.45 -5.59
C LEU A 136 0.92 14.74 -5.56
N VAL A 137 1.85 14.86 -4.61
CA VAL A 137 2.74 16.02 -4.50
C VAL A 137 3.74 16.03 -5.65
N GLY A 138 4.32 14.86 -5.97
CA GLY A 138 5.27 14.71 -7.06
C GLY A 138 4.69 15.07 -8.43
N GLN A 139 3.42 14.73 -8.69
CA GLN A 139 2.73 15.10 -9.93
C GLN A 139 2.44 16.59 -10.00
N ARG A 140 2.02 17.19 -8.90
CA ARG A 140 1.59 18.60 -8.89
C ARG A 140 2.74 19.59 -8.89
N PHE A 141 3.83 19.27 -8.19
CA PHE A 141 4.92 20.21 -7.90
C PHE A 141 6.29 19.71 -8.35
N GLY A 142 6.42 18.44 -8.73
CA GLY A 142 7.70 17.81 -9.00
C GLY A 142 8.14 17.90 -10.46
N GLN A 143 9.44 18.10 -10.66
CA GLN A 143 10.09 17.82 -11.94
C GLN A 143 10.46 16.34 -11.95
N ALA A 144 9.73 15.57 -12.73
CA ALA A 144 9.89 14.12 -12.72
C ALA A 144 11.14 13.68 -13.48
N ARG A 145 12.03 12.93 -12.79
CA ARG A 145 13.13 12.21 -13.42
C ARG A 145 12.65 10.82 -13.85
N GLN A 146 13.02 10.42 -15.04
CA GLN A 146 12.73 9.08 -15.55
C GLN A 146 13.74 8.08 -14.97
N LEU A 147 13.23 7.02 -14.34
CA LEU A 147 14.03 5.89 -13.88
C LEU A 147 14.13 4.82 -14.96
N PRO A 148 15.11 3.89 -14.87
CA PRO A 148 15.11 2.65 -15.65
C PRO A 148 13.75 1.94 -15.50
N GLY A 149 13.17 1.43 -16.59
CA GLY A 149 11.81 0.83 -16.57
C GLY A 149 10.67 1.82 -16.82
N GLY A 150 10.96 3.12 -17.06
CA GLY A 150 9.96 4.10 -17.46
C GLY A 150 9.22 4.80 -16.31
N ALA A 151 9.45 4.42 -15.06
CA ALA A 151 8.85 5.07 -13.90
C ALA A 151 9.37 6.52 -13.75
N ARG A 152 8.50 7.41 -13.28
CA ARG A 152 8.82 8.83 -13.09
C ARG A 152 8.72 9.16 -11.60
N LYS A 153 9.85 9.56 -11.03
CA LYS A 153 9.95 10.01 -9.62
C LYS A 153 10.46 11.44 -9.56
N SER A 154 10.13 12.16 -8.51
CA SER A 154 10.59 13.54 -8.32
C SER A 154 11.11 13.74 -6.89
N ALA A 155 12.13 14.58 -6.72
CA ALA A 155 12.71 14.87 -5.41
C ALA A 155 11.65 15.41 -4.42
N ILE A 156 10.73 16.24 -4.90
CA ILE A 156 9.65 16.77 -4.05
C ILE A 156 8.63 15.70 -3.67
N GLY A 157 8.39 14.72 -4.56
CA GLY A 157 7.59 13.54 -4.24
C GLY A 157 8.25 12.67 -3.17
N SER A 158 9.55 12.38 -3.31
CA SER A 158 10.31 11.63 -2.29
C SER A 158 10.41 12.38 -0.95
N LEU A 159 10.48 13.71 -0.97
CA LEU A 159 10.38 14.52 0.25
C LEU A 159 9.00 14.40 0.90
N ALA A 160 7.93 14.44 0.12
CA ALA A 160 6.57 14.22 0.63
C ALA A 160 6.41 12.81 1.21
N PHE A 161 7.00 11.79 0.56
CA PHE A 161 7.07 10.43 1.10
C PHE A 161 7.75 10.43 2.47
N PHE A 162 8.96 10.98 2.56
CA PHE A 162 9.74 11.02 3.80
C PHE A 162 8.97 11.67 4.95
N VAL A 163 8.41 12.86 4.71
CA VAL A 163 7.67 13.59 5.75
C VAL A 163 6.44 12.80 6.20
N THR A 164 5.70 12.22 5.26
CA THR A 164 4.50 11.43 5.60
C THR A 164 4.87 10.14 6.33
N ALA A 165 5.90 9.42 5.87
CA ALA A 165 6.38 8.21 6.54
C ALA A 165 6.86 8.50 7.96
N LEU A 166 7.61 9.59 8.15
CA LEU A 166 8.06 10.07 9.46
C LEU A 166 6.88 10.32 10.41
N LEU A 167 5.89 11.08 9.97
CA LEU A 167 4.74 11.43 10.79
C LEU A 167 3.90 10.20 11.15
N VAL A 168 3.63 9.34 10.18
CA VAL A 168 2.85 8.10 10.37
C VAL A 168 3.56 7.16 11.33
N ALA A 169 4.86 6.91 11.11
CA ALA A 169 5.63 6.00 11.96
C ALA A 169 5.81 6.58 13.38
N ALA A 170 6.13 7.87 13.51
CA ALA A 170 6.29 8.52 14.82
C ALA A 170 4.99 8.46 15.63
N ALA A 171 3.85 8.77 15.01
CA ALA A 171 2.56 8.71 15.68
C ALA A 171 2.21 7.27 16.11
N ALA A 172 2.42 6.29 15.22
CA ALA A 172 2.13 4.89 15.52
C ALA A 172 3.04 4.33 16.63
N LEU A 173 4.33 4.68 16.64
CA LEU A 173 5.26 4.26 17.69
C LEU A 173 4.97 4.94 19.03
N LEU A 174 4.64 6.23 19.02
CA LEU A 174 4.30 6.97 20.24
C LEU A 174 3.02 6.39 20.88
N ILE A 175 2.00 6.13 20.09
CA ILE A 175 0.70 5.67 20.57
C ILE A 175 0.67 4.14 20.82
N GLY A 176 1.22 3.37 19.88
CA GLY A 176 1.12 1.92 19.90
C GLY A 176 2.20 1.23 20.73
N ALA A 177 3.44 1.69 20.66
CA ALA A 177 4.54 1.14 21.43
C ALA A 177 4.74 1.84 22.78
N GLY A 178 4.13 3.01 23.01
CA GLY A 178 4.31 3.79 24.22
C GLY A 178 5.75 4.31 24.41
N LEU A 179 6.50 4.45 23.33
CA LEU A 179 7.86 4.97 23.36
C LEU A 179 7.92 6.44 23.77
N ARG A 180 9.05 6.85 24.29
CA ARG A 180 9.30 8.27 24.54
C ARG A 180 9.32 9.06 23.22
N PRO A 181 8.90 10.33 23.21
CA PRO A 181 8.84 11.12 21.97
C PRO A 181 10.15 11.14 21.17
N GLY A 182 11.31 11.23 21.87
CA GLY A 182 12.62 11.21 21.22
C GLY A 182 12.98 9.88 20.57
N GLU A 183 12.65 8.77 21.22
CA GLU A 183 12.86 7.41 20.71
C GLU A 183 11.95 7.15 19.52
N SER A 184 10.66 7.49 19.63
CA SER A 184 9.69 7.39 18.55
C SER A 184 10.14 8.19 17.32
N LEU A 185 10.62 9.40 17.51
CA LEU A 185 11.08 10.25 16.41
C LEU A 185 12.35 9.69 15.75
N ALA A 186 13.31 9.20 16.55
CA ALA A 186 14.55 8.62 16.01
C ALA A 186 14.27 7.35 15.20
N SER A 187 13.47 6.43 15.72
CA SER A 187 13.07 5.20 15.02
C SER A 187 12.25 5.50 13.76
N ALA A 188 11.32 6.45 13.85
CA ALA A 188 10.53 6.88 12.69
C ALA A 188 11.40 7.57 11.63
N ALA A 189 12.42 8.35 12.02
CA ALA A 189 13.34 8.97 11.07
C ALA A 189 14.19 7.94 10.32
N LEU A 190 14.68 6.92 11.02
CA LEU A 190 15.39 5.81 10.40
C LEU A 190 14.50 5.08 9.41
N LEU A 191 13.28 4.70 9.82
CA LEU A 191 12.31 4.04 8.97
C LEU A 191 11.97 4.90 7.74
N ALA A 192 11.66 6.18 7.94
CA ALA A 192 11.35 7.10 6.85
C ALA A 192 12.51 7.24 5.86
N ALA A 193 13.76 7.31 6.34
CA ALA A 193 14.94 7.38 5.47
C ALA A 193 15.12 6.13 4.62
N ILE A 194 15.02 4.94 5.23
CA ILE A 194 15.16 3.65 4.53
C ILE A 194 14.04 3.48 3.50
N THR A 195 12.79 3.67 3.90
CA THR A 195 11.63 3.49 3.01
C THR A 195 11.59 4.51 1.88
N THR A 196 12.02 5.75 2.12
CA THR A 196 12.16 6.78 1.07
C THR A 196 13.24 6.40 0.06
N GLY A 197 14.38 5.87 0.51
CA GLY A 197 15.43 5.37 -0.39
C GLY A 197 14.93 4.25 -1.30
N VAL A 198 14.15 3.32 -0.76
CA VAL A 198 13.51 2.24 -1.52
C VAL A 198 12.48 2.81 -2.51
N GLU A 199 11.58 3.69 -2.07
CA GLU A 199 10.58 4.34 -2.93
C GLU A 199 11.22 5.10 -4.08
N ALA A 200 12.24 5.91 -3.81
CA ALA A 200 12.92 6.74 -4.81
C ALA A 200 13.69 5.92 -5.87
N SER A 201 14.05 4.68 -5.54
CA SER A 201 14.87 3.80 -6.39
C SER A 201 14.05 2.85 -7.27
N LEU A 202 12.80 2.57 -6.89
CA LEU A 202 11.97 1.57 -7.53
C LEU A 202 10.84 2.19 -8.36
N GLY A 203 10.47 1.50 -9.42
CA GLY A 203 9.37 1.86 -10.31
C GLY A 203 8.44 0.68 -10.61
N ASP A 204 7.52 0.86 -11.54
CA ASP A 204 6.57 -0.14 -12.04
C ASP A 204 5.73 -0.83 -10.95
N GLY A 205 5.53 -0.13 -9.81
CA GLY A 205 4.78 -0.64 -8.68
C GLY A 205 5.58 -1.56 -7.74
N LEU A 206 6.88 -1.80 -7.98
CA LEU A 206 7.74 -2.58 -7.07
C LEU A 206 7.89 -1.93 -5.69
N ASP A 207 7.72 -0.62 -5.60
CA ASP A 207 7.60 0.10 -4.34
C ASP A 207 6.51 -0.48 -3.43
N ASN A 208 5.36 -0.91 -3.97
CA ASN A 208 4.29 -1.56 -3.21
C ASN A 208 4.71 -2.89 -2.56
N LEU A 209 5.70 -3.56 -3.12
CA LEU A 209 6.26 -4.78 -2.55
C LEU A 209 7.35 -4.47 -1.51
N PHE A 210 8.28 -3.60 -1.86
CA PHE A 210 9.51 -3.44 -1.07
C PHE A 210 9.40 -2.39 0.03
N VAL A 211 8.54 -1.39 -0.07
CA VAL A 211 8.36 -0.38 0.99
C VAL A 211 7.87 -1.01 2.30
N PRO A 212 6.82 -1.86 2.34
CA PRO A 212 6.40 -2.47 3.60
C PRO A 212 7.45 -3.41 4.19
N ILE A 213 8.21 -4.14 3.36
CA ILE A 213 9.32 -4.98 3.83
C ILE A 213 10.43 -4.12 4.42
N ALA A 214 10.81 -3.03 3.73
CA ALA A 214 11.83 -2.10 4.22
C ALA A 214 11.41 -1.42 5.54
N ALA A 215 10.12 -1.15 5.73
CA ALA A 215 9.59 -0.63 6.97
C ALA A 215 9.76 -1.63 8.13
N LEU A 216 9.45 -2.92 7.90
CA LEU A 216 9.66 -3.97 8.90
C LEU A 216 11.13 -4.15 9.25
N VAL A 217 12.00 -4.21 8.25
CA VAL A 217 13.45 -4.26 8.46
C VAL A 217 13.95 -3.07 9.29
N ALA A 218 13.45 -1.86 9.00
CA ALA A 218 13.81 -0.67 9.76
C ALA A 218 13.35 -0.73 11.22
N LEU A 219 12.18 -1.30 11.50
CA LEU A 219 11.68 -1.52 12.86
C LEU A 219 12.54 -2.53 13.63
N GLU A 220 12.99 -3.61 13.00
CA GLU A 220 13.92 -4.56 13.62
C GLU A 220 15.27 -3.90 14.00
N PHE A 221 15.80 -3.04 13.13
CA PHE A 221 17.02 -2.27 13.45
C PHE A 221 16.82 -1.27 14.59
N ALA A 222 15.60 -0.77 14.76
CA ALA A 222 15.25 0.09 15.89
C ALA A 222 15.02 -0.70 17.21
N ALA A 223 15.16 -2.03 17.19
CA ALA A 223 14.90 -2.95 18.29
C ALA A 223 13.47 -2.84 18.87
N LEU A 224 12.49 -2.77 17.98
CA LEU A 224 11.07 -2.61 18.27
C LEU A 224 10.28 -3.84 17.85
#